data_06790f4e85a667c7729e81c8c27ebe3a
#
_entry.id   06790f4e85a667c7729e81c8c27ebe3a
#
_cell.length_a   1.000
_cell.length_b   1.000
_cell.length_c   1.000
_cell.angle_alpha   90.00
_cell.angle_beta   90.00
_cell.angle_gamma   90.00
#
_symmetry.space_group_name_H-M   'P 1'
#
loop_
_entity.id
_entity.type
_entity.pdbx_description
1 polymer ?
#
loop_
_entity_poly.entity_id
_entity_poly.type
_entity_poly.pdbx_seq_one_letter_code
_entity_poly.pdbx_strand_id
1 'polypeptide(L)'
;MSSKATFGEYRRSTRVPLKVVIALEDDNLGGTCEAETIVVNVHGALISTGVGLRTGMRISVYVYLTDKRAKAQVVYIDPKNSLHCGIELDKPQNIWGVSLPPDNWEERSISDSRL
;
A
#
# COMPACT_ATOMS: atom_id res chain seq x y z
N MET A 1 -6.39 26.63 -6.78
CA MET A 1 -5.53 26.13 -5.71
C MET A 1 -6.17 25.11 -4.84
N SER A 2 -7.43 24.88 -5.02
CA SER A 2 -8.06 23.84 -4.24
C SER A 2 -7.40 22.50 -4.47
N SER A 3 -6.87 22.29 -5.67
CA SER A 3 -6.20 21.04 -5.93
C SER A 3 -4.97 20.88 -5.05
N LYS A 4 -4.40 21.99 -4.64
CA LYS A 4 -3.27 21.88 -3.75
C LYS A 4 -3.64 21.46 -2.38
N ALA A 5 -4.74 21.95 -1.89
CA ALA A 5 -5.23 21.50 -0.59
C ALA A 5 -5.52 20.02 -0.64
N THR A 6 -6.17 19.60 -1.69
CA THR A 6 -6.47 18.19 -1.87
C THR A 6 -5.20 17.38 -1.91
N PHE A 7 -4.24 17.91 -2.64
CA PHE A 7 -2.98 17.24 -2.77
C PHE A 7 -2.30 17.09 -1.41
N GLY A 8 -2.41 18.10 -0.58
CA GLY A 8 -1.85 18.00 0.76
C GLY A 8 -2.49 16.90 1.56
N GLU A 9 -3.77 16.68 1.34
CA GLU A 9 -4.46 15.60 2.05
C GLU A 9 -3.94 14.24 1.63
N TYR A 10 -3.57 14.09 0.38
CA TYR A 10 -3.02 12.84 -0.09
C TYR A 10 -1.70 12.53 0.59
N ARG A 11 -1.09 13.53 1.15
CA ARG A 11 0.18 13.36 1.79
C ARG A 11 0.07 13.22 3.28
N ARG A 12 -1.07 12.82 3.75
CA ARG A 12 -1.25 12.65 5.18
C ARG A 12 -0.24 11.66 5.75
N SER A 13 0.22 10.74 4.95
CA SER A 13 1.28 9.87 5.41
C SER A 13 2.41 9.88 4.40
N THR A 14 3.59 10.15 4.90
CA THR A 14 4.79 10.22 4.08
C THR A 14 5.11 8.87 3.50
N ARG A 15 5.52 8.85 2.25
CA ARG A 15 5.93 7.64 1.57
C ARG A 15 7.37 7.33 1.93
N VAL A 16 7.64 6.06 2.14
CA VAL A 16 8.97 5.60 2.51
C VAL A 16 9.44 4.62 1.44
N PRO A 17 10.57 4.88 0.79
CA PRO A 17 11.14 3.90 -0.13
C PRO A 17 11.49 2.64 0.64
N LEU A 18 10.96 1.51 0.19
CA LEU A 18 11.18 0.25 0.89
C LEU A 18 10.91 -0.89 -0.07
N LYS A 19 11.83 -1.82 -0.14
CA LYS A 19 11.68 -2.98 -1.00
C LYS A 19 11.54 -4.22 -0.15
N VAL A 20 10.33 -4.73 -0.05
CA VAL A 20 10.06 -5.99 0.64
C VAL A 20 9.23 -6.87 -0.28
N VAL A 21 9.40 -8.16 -0.13
CA VAL A 21 8.67 -9.14 -0.93
C VAL A 21 7.32 -9.38 -0.27
N ILE A 22 6.29 -9.37 -1.09
CA ILE A 22 4.93 -9.60 -0.64
C ILE A 22 4.26 -10.62 -1.54
N ALA A 23 3.19 -11.21 -1.04
CA ALA A 23 2.35 -12.10 -1.82
C ALA A 23 1.00 -11.43 -2.00
N LEU A 24 0.48 -11.49 -3.21
CA LEU A 24 -0.84 -10.95 -3.52
C LEU A 24 -1.75 -12.13 -3.79
N GLU A 25 -2.89 -12.15 -3.13
CA GLU A 25 -3.88 -13.20 -3.27
C GLU A 25 -5.18 -12.59 -3.75
N ASP A 26 -5.78 -13.23 -4.73
CA ASP A 26 -7.06 -12.79 -5.26
C ASP A 26 -7.89 -14.04 -5.51
N ASP A 27 -9.07 -14.10 -4.90
CA ASP A 27 -9.94 -15.24 -5.08
C ASP A 27 -10.25 -15.48 -6.56
N ASN A 28 -10.36 -14.42 -7.32
CA ASN A 28 -10.69 -14.52 -8.73
C ASN A 28 -9.55 -15.07 -9.58
N LEU A 29 -8.33 -14.90 -9.11
CA LEU A 29 -7.18 -15.40 -9.84
C LEU A 29 -6.87 -16.85 -9.48
N GLY A 30 -7.42 -17.30 -8.38
CA GLY A 30 -7.24 -18.68 -7.97
C GLY A 30 -5.82 -18.99 -7.56
N GLY A 31 -5.06 -18.00 -7.13
CA GLY A 31 -3.68 -18.27 -6.75
C GLY A 31 -3.02 -17.07 -6.14
N THR A 32 -1.72 -17.21 -5.96
CA THR A 32 -0.90 -16.21 -5.33
C THR A 32 0.19 -15.78 -6.29
N CYS A 33 0.49 -14.51 -6.34
CA CYS A 33 1.65 -14.06 -7.09
C CYS A 33 2.51 -13.20 -6.18
N GLU A 34 3.82 -13.20 -6.45
CA GLU A 34 4.75 -12.40 -5.68
C GLU A 34 4.92 -11.05 -6.30
N ALA A 35 5.21 -10.08 -5.44
CA ALA A 35 5.49 -8.72 -5.86
C ALA A 35 6.49 -8.12 -4.90
N GLU A 36 6.97 -6.94 -5.23
CA GLU A 36 7.88 -6.21 -4.36
C GLU A 36 7.37 -4.80 -4.20
N THR A 37 7.53 -4.25 -3.01
CA THR A 37 7.16 -2.86 -2.81
C THR A 37 8.25 -1.95 -3.37
N ILE A 38 7.84 -0.74 -3.75
CA ILE A 38 8.76 0.31 -4.21
C ILE A 38 8.76 1.43 -3.19
N VAL A 39 7.58 1.94 -2.86
CA VAL A 39 7.40 2.87 -1.75
C VAL A 39 6.18 2.45 -1.00
N VAL A 40 6.15 2.74 0.29
CA VAL A 40 5.06 2.34 1.16
C VAL A 40 4.66 3.51 2.04
N ASN A 41 3.42 3.48 2.49
CA ASN A 41 2.99 4.32 3.60
C ASN A 41 1.87 3.59 4.33
N VAL A 42 1.29 4.23 5.32
CA VAL A 42 0.30 3.57 6.14
C VAL A 42 -0.99 3.29 5.35
N HIS A 43 -1.21 3.98 4.25
CA HIS A 43 -2.41 3.79 3.42
C HIS A 43 -2.21 2.78 2.31
N GLY A 44 -0.98 2.44 1.95
CA GLY A 44 -0.77 1.50 0.87
C GLY A 44 0.65 1.50 0.35
N ALA A 45 0.80 1.14 -0.91
CA ALA A 45 2.13 1.00 -1.50
C ALA A 45 2.07 1.10 -3.01
N LEU A 46 3.19 1.48 -3.59
CA LEU A 46 3.43 1.28 -5.01
C LEU A 46 4.24 0.00 -5.10
N ILE A 47 3.84 -0.90 -5.95
CA ILE A 47 4.44 -2.23 -6.04
C ILE A 47 4.81 -2.57 -7.47
N SER A 48 5.74 -3.52 -7.59
CA SER A 48 6.12 -4.10 -8.86
C SER A 48 5.69 -5.56 -8.83
N THR A 49 4.87 -5.97 -9.80
CA THR A 49 4.31 -7.32 -9.82
C THR A 49 4.84 -8.10 -11.00
N GLY A 50 4.69 -9.42 -10.94
CA GLY A 50 5.03 -10.27 -12.07
C GLY A 50 3.89 -10.48 -13.02
N VAL A 51 2.68 -10.03 -12.69
CA VAL A 51 1.50 -10.20 -13.55
C VAL A 51 0.75 -8.87 -13.58
N GLY A 52 0.02 -8.67 -14.68
CA GLY A 52 -0.78 -7.46 -14.79
C GLY A 52 -2.00 -7.53 -13.90
N LEU A 53 -2.26 -6.43 -13.23
CA LEU A 53 -3.45 -6.30 -12.39
C LEU A 53 -4.37 -5.26 -13.03
N ARG A 54 -5.54 -5.08 -12.43
CA ARG A 54 -6.50 -4.10 -12.93
C ARG A 54 -6.97 -3.23 -11.80
N THR A 55 -7.22 -1.97 -12.13
CA THR A 55 -7.79 -1.04 -11.17
C THR A 55 -9.11 -1.59 -10.66
N GLY A 56 -9.30 -1.51 -9.37
CA GLY A 56 -10.51 -2.01 -8.75
C GLY A 56 -10.42 -3.42 -8.20
N MET A 57 -9.37 -4.15 -8.54
CA MET A 57 -9.23 -5.52 -8.03
C MET A 57 -9.08 -5.52 -6.53
N ARG A 58 -9.79 -6.45 -5.90
CA ARG A 58 -9.69 -6.66 -4.45
C ARG A 58 -8.67 -7.76 -4.23
N ILE A 59 -7.71 -7.50 -3.36
CA ILE A 59 -6.60 -8.43 -3.11
C ILE A 59 -6.33 -8.51 -1.62
N SER A 60 -5.66 -9.56 -1.22
CA SER A 60 -5.05 -9.65 0.10
C SER A 60 -3.55 -9.54 -0.08
N VAL A 61 -2.93 -8.78 0.79
CA VAL A 61 -1.49 -8.57 0.75
C VAL A 61 -0.88 -9.25 1.97
N TYR A 62 0.10 -10.10 1.74
CA TYR A 62 0.83 -10.74 2.81
C TYR A 62 2.28 -10.30 2.74
N VAL A 63 2.82 -9.79 3.83
CA VAL A 63 4.20 -9.31 3.90
C VAL A 63 5.02 -10.36 4.61
N TYR A 64 5.93 -10.99 3.88
CA TYR A 64 6.71 -12.09 4.43
C TYR A 64 7.54 -11.66 5.64
N LEU A 65 8.14 -10.47 5.54
CA LEU A 65 9.03 -9.99 6.59
C LEU A 65 8.34 -9.87 7.94
N THR A 66 7.10 -9.42 7.94
CA THR A 66 6.39 -9.13 9.18
C THR A 66 5.34 -10.18 9.51
N ASP A 67 5.07 -11.08 8.56
CA ASP A 67 4.02 -12.08 8.73
C ASP A 67 2.67 -11.42 8.97
N LYS A 68 2.44 -10.28 8.32
CA LYS A 68 1.20 -9.54 8.44
C LYS A 68 0.45 -9.55 7.13
N ARG A 69 -0.86 -9.45 7.24
CA ARG A 69 -1.75 -9.54 6.09
C ARG A 69 -2.79 -8.45 6.17
N ALA A 70 -3.19 -7.92 5.03
CA ALA A 70 -4.21 -6.89 4.98
C ALA A 70 -4.97 -6.98 3.68
N LYS A 71 -6.21 -6.50 3.71
CA LYS A 71 -7.03 -6.40 2.51
C LYS A 71 -6.73 -5.08 1.84
N ALA A 72 -6.76 -5.10 0.51
CA ALA A 72 -6.41 -3.91 -0.26
C ALA A 72 -7.15 -3.91 -1.59
N GLN A 73 -7.01 -2.82 -2.30
CA GLN A 73 -7.61 -2.65 -3.61
C GLN A 73 -6.57 -2.01 -4.52
N VAL A 74 -6.52 -2.45 -5.77
CA VAL A 74 -5.66 -1.84 -6.77
C VAL A 74 -6.33 -0.54 -7.21
N VAL A 75 -5.63 0.58 -7.02
CA VAL A 75 -6.21 1.89 -7.31
C VAL A 75 -5.48 2.64 -8.42
N TYR A 76 -4.34 2.13 -8.87
CA TYR A 76 -3.54 2.84 -9.84
C TYR A 76 -2.69 1.85 -10.64
N ILE A 77 -2.62 2.05 -11.94
CA ILE A 77 -1.73 1.28 -12.82
C ILE A 77 -0.88 2.30 -13.55
N ASP A 78 0.42 2.11 -13.51
CA ASP A 78 1.34 3.03 -14.18
C ASP A 78 1.15 2.91 -15.68
N PRO A 79 0.79 3.99 -16.37
CA PRO A 79 0.58 3.92 -17.82
C PRO A 79 1.83 3.57 -18.60
N LYS A 80 3.00 3.77 -18.01
CA LYS A 80 4.26 3.46 -18.70
C LYS A 80 4.78 2.07 -18.38
N ASN A 81 4.30 1.48 -17.31
CA ASN A 81 4.74 0.15 -16.93
C ASN A 81 3.61 -0.54 -16.18
N SER A 82 2.85 -1.34 -16.90
CA SER A 82 1.65 -1.96 -16.35
C SER A 82 1.94 -2.94 -15.21
N LEU A 83 3.19 -3.28 -14.99
CA LEU A 83 3.54 -4.13 -13.86
C LEU A 83 3.83 -3.32 -12.61
N HIS A 84 3.79 -2.00 -12.69
CA HIS A 84 3.88 -1.13 -11.52
C HIS A 84 2.49 -0.62 -11.21
N CYS A 85 2.03 -0.82 -9.98
CA CYS A 85 0.70 -0.38 -9.62
C CYS A 85 0.64 0.05 -8.18
N GLY A 86 -0.38 0.84 -7.88
CA GLY A 86 -0.62 1.32 -6.53
C GLY A 86 -1.75 0.55 -5.90
N ILE A 87 -1.57 0.20 -4.64
CA ILE A 87 -2.59 -0.50 -3.88
C ILE A 87 -2.91 0.32 -2.64
N GLU A 88 -4.17 0.29 -2.26
CA GLU A 88 -4.63 1.01 -1.09
C GLU A 88 -5.18 0.00 -0.09
N LEU A 89 -4.69 0.05 1.14
CA LEU A 89 -5.16 -0.82 2.20
C LEU A 89 -6.55 -0.37 2.64
N ASP A 90 -7.39 -1.32 3.02
CA ASP A 90 -8.73 -0.98 3.51
C ASP A 90 -8.64 -0.17 4.79
N LYS A 91 -7.65 -0.45 5.62
CA LYS A 91 -7.42 0.28 6.86
C LYS A 91 -5.97 0.70 6.94
N PRO A 92 -5.71 1.95 7.33
CA PRO A 92 -4.33 2.41 7.47
C PRO A 92 -3.60 1.58 8.51
N GLN A 93 -2.46 1.05 8.15
CA GLN A 93 -1.63 0.29 9.10
C GLN A 93 -0.26 0.07 8.51
N ASN A 94 0.71 -0.09 9.40
CA ASN A 94 2.07 -0.34 8.98
C ASN A 94 2.31 -1.85 8.99
N ILE A 95 2.01 -2.48 7.86
CA ILE A 95 2.26 -3.92 7.74
C ILE A 95 3.62 -4.17 7.11
N TRP A 96 4.32 -3.12 6.70
CA TRP A 96 5.50 -3.24 5.84
C TRP A 96 6.78 -3.51 6.61
N GLY A 97 6.80 -3.21 7.90
CA GLY A 97 8.00 -3.40 8.70
C GLY A 97 8.87 -2.16 8.81
N VAL A 98 8.28 -1.00 8.59
CA VAL A 98 9.00 0.25 8.78
C VAL A 98 9.16 0.46 10.28
N SER A 99 10.40 0.35 10.77
CA SER A 99 10.63 0.39 12.22
C SER A 99 10.66 1.80 12.78
N LEU A 100 11.00 2.78 11.95
CA LEU A 100 10.99 4.18 12.39
C LEU A 100 10.11 4.95 11.42
N PRO A 101 8.79 4.81 11.54
CA PRO A 101 7.90 5.45 10.58
C PRO A 101 7.90 6.97 10.76
N PRO A 102 7.57 7.68 9.68
CA PRO A 102 7.42 9.13 9.79
C PRO A 102 6.38 9.50 10.82
N ASP A 103 6.52 10.67 11.39
CA ASP A 103 5.61 11.13 12.44
C ASP A 103 4.16 11.10 12.02
N ASN A 104 3.87 11.42 10.78
CA ASN A 104 2.47 11.49 10.37
C ASN A 104 1.81 10.10 10.28
N TRP A 105 2.56 9.03 10.28
CA TRP A 105 1.98 7.68 10.41
C TRP A 105 1.48 7.47 11.83
N GLU A 106 2.31 7.81 12.79
CA GLU A 106 1.97 7.64 14.19
C GLU A 106 0.93 8.61 14.67
N GLU A 107 1.00 9.79 14.16
CA GLU A 107 0.08 10.84 14.53
C GLU A 107 -1.36 10.41 14.39
N ARG A 108 -1.64 9.69 13.33
CA ARG A 108 -2.99 9.21 13.10
C ARG A 108 -3.41 8.23 14.16
N SER A 109 -2.52 7.31 14.48
CA SER A 109 -2.81 6.31 15.48
C SER A 109 -3.03 6.95 16.83
N ILE A 110 -2.21 7.92 17.15
CA ILE A 110 -2.32 8.60 18.43
C ILE A 110 -3.63 9.32 18.53
N SER A 111 -4.02 10.01 17.48
CA SER A 111 -5.29 10.71 17.48
C SER A 111 -6.43 9.74 17.71
N ASP A 112 -6.39 8.62 17.06
CA ASP A 112 -7.43 7.63 17.22
C ASP A 112 -7.49 7.12 18.63
N SER A 113 -6.35 6.88 19.21
CA SER A 113 -6.34 6.25 20.51
C SER A 113 -6.85 7.18 21.60
N ARG A 114 -6.79 8.46 21.37
CA ARG A 114 -7.27 9.40 22.36
C ARG A 114 -8.76 9.54 22.36
N LEU A 115 -9.37 9.07 21.35
CA LEU A 115 -10.80 9.16 21.27
C LEU A 115 -11.45 7.96 21.91
#